data_1265ea5971d6bab65537b11a80b263f6
#
_entry.id   1265ea5971d6bab65537b11a80b263f6
#
_cell.length_a   1.000
_cell.length_b   1.000
_cell.length_c   1.000
_cell.angle_alpha   90.00
_cell.angle_beta   90.00
_cell.angle_gamma   90.00
#
_symmetry.space_group_name_H-M   'P 1'
#
loop_
_entity.id
_entity.type
_entity.pdbx_description
1 polymer ?
#
loop_
_entity_poly.entity_id
_entity_poly.type
_entity_poly.pdbx_seq_one_letter_code
_entity_poly.pdbx_strand_id
1 'polypeptide(L)'
;DEEIMPTPAAVGAIMETIAKQDNISIVGVDIGGATTDVFSVLEGVFNRTVSANFGMSYSFSNVYAEAGHEMVMRWVPFALDERELRNRIKNKMIRPTSIPYLLEELILEQAMAREALRLSFDQHKSLVTGLKGVQKQSDISALFGLGDGGTDTLINMLEVDMVIGSGGVLSHA
;
A
#
# COMPACT_ATOMS: atom_id res chain seq x y z
N ASP A 1 16.29 -29.41 8.55
CA ASP A 1 15.30 -28.44 9.07
C ASP A 1 15.13 -27.37 7.99
N GLU A 2 14.00 -27.38 7.30
CA GLU A 2 13.66 -26.30 6.37
C GLU A 2 13.33 -25.05 7.18
N GLU A 3 14.01 -23.96 6.92
CA GLU A 3 13.77 -22.68 7.57
C GLU A 3 12.43 -22.12 7.11
N ILE A 4 11.47 -22.01 8.03
CA ILE A 4 10.14 -21.47 7.73
C ILE A 4 10.28 -19.97 7.48
N MET A 5 10.15 -19.56 6.23
CA MET A 5 10.21 -18.16 5.83
C MET A 5 8.88 -17.47 6.11
N PRO A 6 8.87 -16.31 6.81
CA PRO A 6 7.65 -15.50 6.97
C PRO A 6 7.06 -15.10 5.61
N THR A 7 5.72 -15.09 5.49
CA THR A 7 5.01 -14.77 4.24
C THR A 7 5.54 -13.51 3.52
N PRO A 8 5.76 -12.38 4.19
CA PRO A 8 6.28 -11.20 3.50
C PRO A 8 7.69 -11.37 2.94
N ALA A 9 8.54 -12.18 3.60
CA ALA A 9 9.88 -12.47 3.09
C ALA A 9 9.82 -13.38 1.87
N ALA A 10 8.89 -14.36 1.86
CA ALA A 10 8.68 -15.23 0.71
C ALA A 10 8.17 -14.46 -0.51
N VAL A 11 7.21 -13.54 -0.31
CA VAL A 11 6.70 -12.66 -1.38
C VAL A 11 7.84 -11.82 -1.95
N GLY A 12 8.65 -11.19 -1.09
CA GLY A 12 9.81 -10.40 -1.53
C GLY A 12 10.81 -11.21 -2.35
N ALA A 13 11.17 -12.41 -1.90
CA ALA A 13 12.11 -13.29 -2.60
C ALA A 13 11.59 -13.73 -3.98
N ILE A 14 10.29 -14.02 -4.09
CA ILE A 14 9.65 -14.36 -5.37
C ILE A 14 9.68 -13.15 -6.32
N MET A 15 9.33 -11.96 -5.83
CA MET A 15 9.35 -10.73 -6.63
C MET A 15 10.75 -10.41 -7.15
N GLU A 16 11.78 -10.50 -6.29
CA GLU A 16 13.16 -10.29 -6.72
C GLU A 16 13.60 -11.31 -7.78
N THR A 17 13.18 -12.56 -7.62
CA THR A 17 13.52 -13.62 -8.56
C THR A 17 12.90 -13.34 -9.93
N ILE A 18 11.60 -13.03 -9.99
CA ILE A 18 10.90 -12.72 -11.23
C ILE A 18 11.50 -11.47 -11.88
N ALA A 19 11.70 -10.40 -11.11
CA ALA A 19 12.25 -9.15 -11.61
C ALA A 19 13.64 -9.35 -12.25
N LYS A 20 14.49 -10.21 -11.65
CA LYS A 20 15.81 -10.54 -12.20
C LYS A 20 15.75 -11.43 -13.43
N GLN A 21 14.85 -12.43 -13.44
CA GLN A 21 14.73 -13.36 -14.56
C GLN A 21 14.21 -12.68 -15.82
N ASP A 22 13.20 -11.83 -15.65
CA ASP A 22 12.50 -11.20 -16.77
C ASP A 22 13.02 -9.78 -17.05
N ASN A 23 13.93 -9.27 -16.21
CA ASN A 23 14.49 -7.91 -16.28
C ASN A 23 13.38 -6.84 -16.29
N ILE A 24 12.43 -6.94 -15.34
CA ILE A 24 11.27 -6.08 -15.22
C ILE A 24 11.21 -5.35 -13.87
N SER A 25 10.48 -4.24 -13.86
CA SER A 25 10.12 -3.50 -12.65
C SER A 25 8.80 -4.02 -12.07
N ILE A 26 8.79 -4.36 -10.79
CA ILE A 26 7.62 -4.95 -10.12
C ILE A 26 7.24 -4.12 -8.90
N VAL A 27 5.94 -3.92 -8.73
CA VAL A 27 5.35 -3.41 -7.49
C VAL A 27 4.36 -4.44 -6.95
N GLY A 28 4.45 -4.73 -5.67
CA GLY A 28 3.59 -5.68 -5.00
C GLY A 28 2.95 -5.09 -3.75
N VAL A 29 1.79 -5.62 -3.37
CA VAL A 29 1.11 -5.26 -2.15
C VAL A 29 0.49 -6.50 -1.52
N ASP A 30 0.65 -6.61 -0.19
CA ASP A 30 -0.05 -7.59 0.63
C ASP A 30 -0.88 -6.86 1.68
N ILE A 31 -2.21 -6.88 1.51
CA ILE A 31 -3.13 -6.18 2.40
C ILE A 31 -3.73 -7.16 3.41
N GLY A 32 -3.24 -7.06 4.63
CA GLY A 32 -3.66 -7.90 5.75
C GLY A 32 -4.77 -7.28 6.61
N GLY A 33 -5.05 -7.92 7.73
CA GLY A 33 -6.04 -7.45 8.70
C GLY A 33 -5.59 -6.25 9.53
N ALA A 34 -4.32 -6.18 9.88
CA ALA A 34 -3.75 -5.11 10.70
C ALA A 34 -2.80 -4.19 9.92
N THR A 35 -2.07 -4.75 8.95
CA THR A 35 -1.00 -4.08 8.20
C THR A 35 -1.21 -4.22 6.70
N THR A 36 -0.59 -3.33 5.96
CA THR A 36 -0.39 -3.45 4.52
C THR A 36 1.10 -3.36 4.23
N ASP A 37 1.64 -4.38 3.58
CA ASP A 37 3.00 -4.41 3.09
C ASP A 37 3.03 -3.95 1.64
N VAL A 38 3.93 -3.03 1.31
CA VAL A 38 4.20 -2.61 -0.06
C VAL A 38 5.63 -2.98 -0.42
N PHE A 39 5.80 -3.62 -1.56
CA PHE A 39 7.07 -4.07 -2.10
C PHE A 39 7.33 -3.38 -3.43
N SER A 40 8.57 -3.07 -3.72
CA SER A 40 8.98 -2.68 -5.06
C SER A 40 10.34 -3.28 -5.43
N VAL A 41 10.48 -3.70 -6.67
CA VAL A 41 11.76 -4.05 -7.29
C VAL A 41 11.90 -3.13 -8.50
N LEU A 42 12.71 -2.10 -8.36
CA LEU A 42 12.91 -1.10 -9.39
C LEU A 42 14.41 -0.99 -9.67
N GLU A 43 14.80 -1.05 -10.94
CA GLU A 43 16.22 -1.06 -11.34
C GLU A 43 17.05 -2.10 -10.59
N GLY A 44 16.44 -3.24 -10.25
CA GLY A 44 17.07 -4.33 -9.50
C GLY A 44 17.21 -4.09 -7.99
N VAL A 45 16.70 -2.96 -7.46
CA VAL A 45 16.71 -2.63 -6.03
C VAL A 45 15.38 -3.01 -5.39
N PHE A 46 15.44 -3.91 -4.41
CA PHE A 46 14.28 -4.29 -3.60
C PHE A 46 14.05 -3.31 -2.45
N ASN A 47 12.81 -2.88 -2.30
CA ASN A 47 12.36 -2.08 -1.16
C ASN A 47 11.07 -2.68 -0.58
N ARG A 48 10.92 -2.61 0.74
CA ARG A 48 9.71 -3.02 1.46
C ARG A 48 9.33 -1.97 2.48
N THR A 49 8.06 -1.67 2.56
CA THR A 49 7.46 -0.81 3.60
C THR A 49 6.31 -1.53 4.25
N VAL A 50 6.26 -1.52 5.57
CA VAL A 50 5.16 -2.07 6.36
C VAL A 50 4.34 -0.90 6.91
N SER A 51 3.12 -0.76 6.43
CA SER A 51 2.15 0.22 6.94
C SER A 51 1.35 -0.40 8.08
N ALA A 52 1.80 -0.17 9.31
CA ALA A 52 1.30 -0.84 10.50
C ALA A 52 -0.18 -0.55 10.84
N ASN A 53 -0.75 0.53 10.29
CA ASN A 53 -2.09 1.00 10.65
C ASN A 53 -3.09 0.97 9.49
N PHE A 54 -2.76 0.33 8.37
CA PHE A 54 -3.59 0.33 7.16
C PHE A 54 -4.04 -1.07 6.75
N GLY A 55 -4.60 -1.81 7.73
CA GLY A 55 -5.18 -3.12 7.48
C GLY A 55 -6.71 -3.10 7.43
N MET A 56 -7.30 -4.18 6.90
CA MET A 56 -8.72 -4.27 6.57
C MET A 56 -9.60 -4.88 7.67
N SER A 57 -9.01 -5.22 8.84
CA SER A 57 -9.74 -5.74 10.00
C SER A 57 -9.48 -4.89 11.23
N TYR A 58 -8.37 -5.12 11.91
CA TYR A 58 -8.04 -4.45 13.18
C TYR A 58 -7.66 -2.98 13.02
N SER A 59 -7.21 -2.56 11.84
CA SER A 59 -6.83 -1.18 11.54
C SER A 59 -7.86 -0.44 10.66
N PHE A 60 -9.04 -1.02 10.45
CA PHE A 60 -10.06 -0.47 9.55
C PHE A 60 -10.46 0.97 9.90
N SER A 61 -10.63 1.27 11.20
CA SER A 61 -10.93 2.63 11.67
C SER A 61 -9.77 3.61 11.46
N ASN A 62 -8.52 3.14 11.49
CA ASN A 62 -7.35 3.99 11.26
C ASN A 62 -7.27 4.43 9.78
N VAL A 63 -7.60 3.52 8.85
CA VAL A 63 -7.70 3.86 7.43
C VAL A 63 -8.70 4.98 7.22
N TYR A 64 -9.89 4.89 7.85
CA TYR A 64 -10.89 5.95 7.76
C TYR A 64 -10.42 7.27 8.37
N ALA A 65 -9.79 7.21 9.54
CA ALA A 65 -9.30 8.41 10.23
C ALA A 65 -8.26 9.16 9.39
N GLU A 66 -7.39 8.43 8.70
CA GLU A 66 -6.33 9.01 7.86
C GLU A 66 -6.86 9.46 6.49
N ALA A 67 -7.72 8.66 5.84
CA ALA A 67 -8.28 9.00 4.54
C ALA A 67 -9.30 10.14 4.61
N GLY A 68 -10.17 10.14 5.62
CA GLY A 68 -11.29 11.05 5.75
C GLY A 68 -12.54 10.61 4.95
N HIS A 69 -13.66 11.22 5.31
CA HIS A 69 -14.97 10.88 4.75
C HIS A 69 -15.04 11.02 3.23
N GLU A 70 -14.64 12.16 2.70
CA GLU A 70 -14.75 12.47 1.28
C GLU A 70 -13.94 11.51 0.41
N MET A 71 -12.74 11.14 0.85
CA MET A 71 -11.86 10.24 0.11
C MET A 71 -12.39 8.83 0.05
N VAL A 72 -13.05 8.34 1.10
CA VAL A 72 -13.74 7.04 1.08
C VAL A 72 -14.98 7.12 0.19
N MET A 73 -15.80 8.16 0.37
CA MET A 73 -17.09 8.28 -0.35
C MET A 73 -16.95 8.47 -1.85
N ARG A 74 -15.82 8.95 -2.37
CA ARG A 74 -15.58 9.03 -3.83
C ARG A 74 -15.67 7.67 -4.55
N TRP A 75 -15.52 6.57 -3.81
CA TRP A 75 -15.59 5.21 -4.32
C TRP A 75 -16.96 4.56 -4.13
N VAL A 76 -17.87 5.21 -3.38
CA VAL A 76 -19.16 4.67 -2.98
C VAL A 76 -20.27 5.28 -3.86
N PRO A 77 -21.01 4.48 -4.65
CA PRO A 77 -21.99 4.97 -5.60
C PRO A 77 -23.36 5.35 -4.98
N PHE A 78 -23.46 5.37 -3.66
CA PHE A 78 -24.66 5.74 -2.93
C PHE A 78 -24.34 6.74 -1.81
N ALA A 79 -25.32 7.52 -1.41
CA ALA A 79 -25.13 8.53 -0.38
C ALA A 79 -25.11 7.88 1.02
N LEU A 80 -24.05 8.20 1.78
CA LEU A 80 -23.94 7.93 3.21
C LEU A 80 -23.50 9.23 3.89
N ASP A 81 -24.20 9.65 4.92
CA ASP A 81 -23.70 10.73 5.75
C ASP A 81 -22.52 10.25 6.61
N GLU A 82 -21.74 11.20 7.11
CA GLU A 82 -20.54 10.89 7.89
C GLU A 82 -20.86 10.08 9.15
N ARG A 83 -21.99 10.33 9.79
CA ARG A 83 -22.41 9.61 11.00
C ARG A 83 -22.77 8.17 10.70
N GLU A 84 -23.46 7.94 9.59
CA GLU A 84 -23.83 6.58 9.16
C GLU A 84 -22.58 5.78 8.78
N LEU A 85 -21.67 6.36 8.00
CA LEU A 85 -20.40 5.73 7.64
C LEU A 85 -19.59 5.37 8.88
N ARG A 86 -19.45 6.30 9.83
CA ARG A 86 -18.76 6.04 11.11
C ARG A 86 -19.42 4.91 11.91
N ASN A 87 -20.74 4.80 11.90
CA ASN A 87 -21.44 3.72 12.58
C ASN A 87 -21.15 2.36 11.92
N ARG A 88 -21.16 2.29 10.59
CA ARG A 88 -20.79 1.07 9.85
C ARG A 88 -19.34 0.64 10.15
N ILE A 89 -18.40 1.58 10.19
CA ILE A 89 -17.01 1.34 10.56
C ILE A 89 -16.90 0.82 11.99
N LYS A 90 -17.59 1.44 12.95
CA LYS A 90 -17.60 0.97 14.35
C LYS A 90 -18.18 -0.44 14.49
N ASN A 91 -19.24 -0.75 13.74
CA ASN A 91 -19.80 -2.10 13.72
C ASN A 91 -18.80 -3.13 13.18
N LYS A 92 -18.05 -2.79 12.13
CA LYS A 92 -16.96 -3.63 11.63
C LYS A 92 -15.88 -3.84 12.70
N MET A 93 -15.53 -2.81 13.48
CA MET A 93 -14.53 -2.90 14.56
C MET A 93 -14.96 -3.81 15.73
N ILE A 94 -16.28 -4.04 15.94
CA ILE A 94 -16.78 -5.01 16.91
C ILE A 94 -16.52 -6.46 16.44
N ARG A 95 -16.56 -6.69 15.11
CA ARG A 95 -16.32 -7.98 14.48
C ARG A 95 -15.36 -7.80 13.30
N PRO A 96 -14.09 -7.52 13.56
CA PRO A 96 -13.14 -7.05 12.54
C PRO A 96 -12.88 -8.07 11.43
N THR A 97 -13.07 -9.36 11.69
CA THR A 97 -12.88 -10.45 10.73
C THR A 97 -14.18 -10.86 10.00
N SER A 98 -15.30 -10.14 10.23
CA SER A 98 -16.54 -10.43 9.51
C SER A 98 -16.39 -10.20 8.00
N ILE A 99 -16.99 -11.10 7.23
CA ILE A 99 -17.06 -10.98 5.77
C ILE A 99 -18.34 -10.22 5.42
N PRO A 100 -18.33 -9.27 4.47
CA PRO A 100 -19.52 -8.56 4.06
C PRO A 100 -20.53 -9.50 3.39
N TYR A 101 -21.79 -9.41 3.80
CA TYR A 101 -22.90 -10.18 3.21
C TYR A 101 -23.74 -9.37 2.22
N LEU A 102 -23.77 -8.04 2.41
CA LEU A 102 -24.54 -7.14 1.58
C LEU A 102 -23.63 -6.47 0.57
N LEU A 103 -24.15 -6.20 -0.63
CA LEU A 103 -23.42 -5.50 -1.67
C LEU A 103 -22.90 -4.14 -1.21
N GLU A 104 -23.70 -3.39 -0.44
CA GLU A 104 -23.27 -2.11 0.12
C GLU A 104 -22.09 -2.24 1.08
N GLU A 105 -22.05 -3.30 1.90
CA GLU A 105 -20.93 -3.58 2.79
C GLU A 105 -19.66 -3.92 2.01
N LEU A 106 -19.81 -4.74 0.95
CA LEU A 106 -18.71 -5.08 0.05
C LEU A 106 -18.14 -3.84 -0.65
N ILE A 107 -19.02 -2.98 -1.18
CA ILE A 107 -18.60 -1.72 -1.82
C ILE A 107 -17.85 -0.83 -0.83
N LEU A 108 -18.31 -0.74 0.41
CA LEU A 108 -17.66 0.03 1.45
C LEU A 108 -16.29 -0.56 1.82
N GLU A 109 -16.19 -1.87 1.98
CA GLU A 109 -14.91 -2.53 2.23
C GLU A 109 -13.92 -2.34 1.06
N GLN A 110 -14.38 -2.41 -0.17
CA GLN A 110 -13.58 -2.10 -1.36
C GLN A 110 -13.13 -0.64 -1.41
N ALA A 111 -14.00 0.30 -1.01
CA ALA A 111 -13.65 1.71 -0.89
C ALA A 111 -12.54 1.93 0.14
N MET A 112 -12.68 1.31 1.30
CA MET A 112 -11.67 1.35 2.37
C MET A 112 -10.35 0.71 1.95
N ALA A 113 -10.39 -0.43 1.25
CA ALA A 113 -9.20 -1.09 0.73
C ALA A 113 -8.42 -0.19 -0.25
N ARG A 114 -9.13 0.51 -1.14
CA ARG A 114 -8.51 1.47 -2.06
C ARG A 114 -7.80 2.61 -1.32
N GLU A 115 -8.39 3.11 -0.25
CA GLU A 115 -7.75 4.14 0.56
C GLU A 115 -6.56 3.58 1.37
N ALA A 116 -6.66 2.37 1.93
CA ALA A 116 -5.55 1.71 2.59
C ALA A 116 -4.36 1.52 1.64
N LEU A 117 -4.62 1.08 0.41
CA LEU A 117 -3.60 0.94 -0.63
C LEU A 117 -2.98 2.30 -0.98
N ARG A 118 -3.78 3.33 -1.24
CA ARG A 118 -3.29 4.67 -1.57
C ARG A 118 -2.37 5.20 -0.48
N LEU A 119 -2.80 5.15 0.77
CA LEU A 119 -2.02 5.62 1.92
C LEU A 119 -0.72 4.84 2.09
N SER A 120 -0.77 3.52 1.92
CA SER A 120 0.41 2.65 2.01
C SER A 120 1.40 2.93 0.87
N PHE A 121 0.92 3.17 -0.34
CA PHE A 121 1.78 3.55 -1.47
C PHE A 121 2.41 4.92 -1.29
N ASP A 122 1.66 5.91 -0.79
CA ASP A 122 2.20 7.25 -0.51
C ASP A 122 3.30 7.17 0.56
N GLN A 123 3.10 6.35 1.59
CA GLN A 123 4.13 6.08 2.59
C GLN A 123 5.36 5.39 1.98
N HIS A 124 5.16 4.37 1.15
CA HIS A 124 6.26 3.66 0.48
C HIS A 124 7.08 4.59 -0.41
N LYS A 125 6.44 5.41 -1.24
CA LYS A 125 7.11 6.40 -2.08
C LYS A 125 7.97 7.36 -1.25
N SER A 126 7.43 7.89 -0.16
CA SER A 126 8.15 8.84 0.69
C SER A 126 9.40 8.24 1.35
N LEU A 127 9.30 6.98 1.79
CA LEU A 127 10.42 6.26 2.42
C LEU A 127 11.51 5.92 1.40
N VAL A 128 11.14 5.42 0.23
CA VAL A 128 12.09 5.09 -0.85
C VAL A 128 12.81 6.35 -1.34
N THR A 129 12.10 7.48 -1.47
CA THR A 129 12.70 8.77 -1.82
C THR A 129 13.68 9.24 -0.74
N GLY A 130 13.32 9.12 0.55
CA GLY A 130 14.16 9.50 1.67
C GLY A 130 15.49 8.74 1.73
N LEU A 131 15.46 7.44 1.46
CA LEU A 131 16.66 6.58 1.46
C LEU A 131 17.67 6.97 0.36
N LYS A 132 17.21 7.31 -0.84
CA LYS A 132 18.12 7.79 -1.92
C LYS A 132 18.60 9.22 -1.70
N GLY A 133 17.85 10.06 -1.01
CA GLY A 133 18.27 11.41 -0.62
C GLY A 133 19.52 11.39 0.28
N VAL A 134 19.63 10.41 1.17
CA VAL A 134 20.80 10.20 2.03
C VAL A 134 22.01 9.71 1.23
N GLN A 135 21.83 8.91 0.20
CA GLN A 135 22.92 8.45 -0.67
C GLN A 135 23.46 9.53 -1.61
N LYS A 136 22.61 10.47 -2.07
CA LYS A 136 23.03 11.61 -2.91
C LYS A 136 23.82 12.68 -2.14
N GLN A 137 23.71 12.74 -0.81
CA GLN A 137 24.47 13.72 0.01
C GLN A 137 25.97 13.43 0.09
N SER A 138 26.45 12.29 -0.39
CA SER A 138 27.89 11.99 -0.45
C SER A 138 28.58 12.51 -1.71
N ASP A 139 27.84 13.00 -2.70
CA ASP A 139 28.43 13.60 -3.91
C ASP A 139 28.57 15.12 -3.76
N ILE A 140 29.80 15.57 -3.82
CA ILE A 140 30.24 16.98 -3.66
C ILE A 140 29.59 17.95 -4.65
N SER A 141 28.94 17.46 -5.71
CA SER A 141 28.22 18.28 -6.71
C SER A 141 26.94 18.94 -6.19
N ALA A 142 26.37 18.46 -5.08
CA ALA A 142 25.21 19.08 -4.41
C ALA A 142 25.54 20.40 -3.69
N LEU A 143 26.80 20.73 -3.51
CA LEU A 143 27.28 21.96 -2.83
C LEU A 143 27.18 23.23 -3.71
N PHE A 144 26.90 23.10 -5.00
CA PHE A 144 26.88 24.23 -5.93
C PHE A 144 25.49 24.65 -6.44
N GLY A 145 24.40 24.18 -5.84
CA GLY A 145 23.08 24.84 -5.94
C GLY A 145 22.46 24.98 -7.33
N LEU A 146 22.85 24.17 -8.32
CA LEU A 146 22.30 24.16 -9.66
C LEU A 146 21.61 22.81 -9.92
N GLY A 147 20.61 22.49 -9.11
CA GLY A 147 19.74 21.34 -9.32
C GLY A 147 18.33 21.84 -9.56
N ASP A 148 17.86 21.63 -10.76
CA ASP A 148 16.47 21.78 -11.19
C ASP A 148 15.54 21.10 -10.18
N GLY A 149 14.55 21.83 -9.65
CA GLY A 149 13.61 21.38 -8.63
C GLY A 149 12.56 20.40 -9.13
N GLY A 150 12.94 19.43 -9.94
CA GLY A 150 12.12 18.28 -10.31
C GLY A 150 11.96 17.37 -9.09
N THR A 151 10.73 17.19 -8.61
CA THR A 151 10.35 16.12 -7.70
C THR A 151 10.54 14.79 -8.42
N ASP A 152 11.78 14.29 -8.42
CA ASP A 152 12.12 12.98 -8.96
C ASP A 152 11.46 11.93 -8.03
N THR A 153 10.21 11.60 -8.32
CA THR A 153 9.52 10.48 -7.68
C THR A 153 10.21 9.21 -8.14
N LEU A 154 11.02 8.63 -7.27
CA LEU A 154 11.81 7.42 -7.53
C LEU A 154 10.98 6.20 -7.94
N ILE A 155 9.67 6.27 -7.78
CA ILE A 155 8.72 5.28 -8.27
C ILE A 155 7.87 5.95 -9.34
N ASN A 156 8.30 5.82 -10.59
CA ASN A 156 7.45 6.15 -11.72
C ASN A 156 6.53 4.95 -12.00
N MET A 157 5.26 5.06 -11.61
CA MET A 157 4.28 4.00 -11.84
C MET A 157 4.04 3.68 -13.32
N LEU A 158 4.44 4.58 -14.24
CA LEU A 158 4.37 4.33 -15.69
C LEU A 158 5.49 3.39 -16.19
N GLU A 159 6.52 3.18 -15.39
CA GLU A 159 7.66 2.29 -15.68
C GLU A 159 7.54 0.94 -14.96
N VAL A 160 6.42 0.69 -14.30
CA VAL A 160 6.14 -0.59 -13.65
C VAL A 160 5.56 -1.56 -14.65
N ASP A 161 6.26 -2.66 -14.88
CA ASP A 161 5.86 -3.69 -15.83
C ASP A 161 4.84 -4.69 -15.24
N MET A 162 4.92 -4.93 -13.93
CA MET A 162 4.06 -5.89 -13.24
C MET A 162 3.58 -5.36 -11.90
N VAL A 163 2.29 -5.58 -11.61
CA VAL A 163 1.67 -5.32 -10.31
C VAL A 163 1.15 -6.62 -9.71
N ILE A 164 1.52 -6.91 -8.47
CA ILE A 164 1.12 -8.12 -7.73
C ILE A 164 0.28 -7.70 -6.54
N GLY A 165 -0.89 -8.32 -6.36
CA GLY A 165 -1.76 -8.12 -5.21
C GLY A 165 -1.96 -9.40 -4.42
N SER A 166 -1.88 -9.32 -3.09
CA SER A 166 -2.15 -10.39 -2.13
C SER A 166 -3.03 -9.88 -1.00
N GLY A 167 -3.69 -10.79 -0.34
CA GLY A 167 -4.59 -10.50 0.78
C GLY A 167 -6.06 -10.75 0.46
N GLY A 168 -6.86 -11.02 1.50
CA GLY A 168 -8.26 -11.47 1.36
C GLY A 168 -9.14 -10.55 0.54
N VAL A 169 -9.02 -9.23 0.73
CA VAL A 169 -9.82 -8.23 0.00
C VAL A 169 -9.49 -8.13 -1.49
N LEU A 170 -8.29 -8.56 -1.89
CA LEU A 170 -7.84 -8.56 -3.30
C LEU A 170 -8.04 -9.92 -3.98
N SER A 171 -8.14 -11.00 -3.21
CA SER A 171 -8.20 -12.38 -3.70
C SER A 171 -9.62 -12.88 -3.94
N HIS A 172 -10.62 -12.24 -3.34
CA HIS A 172 -12.03 -12.61 -3.46
C HIS A 172 -12.74 -11.56 -4.31
N ALA A 173 -13.11 -11.97 -5.52
CA ALA A 173 -13.97 -11.22 -6.43
C ALA A 173 -15.43 -11.63 -6.23
#